data_5215924caa358517fe67791720ba23fd
#
_entry.id   5215924caa358517fe67791720ba23fd
#
_cell.length_a   1.000
_cell.length_b   1.000
_cell.length_c   1.000
_cell.angle_alpha   90.00
_cell.angle_beta   90.00
_cell.angle_gamma   90.00
#
_symmetry.space_group_name_H-M   'P 1'
#
loop_
_entity.id
_entity.type
_entity.pdbx_description
1 polymer ?
#
loop_
_entity_poly.entity_id
_entity_poly.type
_entity_poly.pdbx_seq_one_letter_code
_entity_poly.pdbx_strand_id
1 'polypeptide(L)'
;MTGVHLALSLNPQSYRSGARGCCTLEDARDARRAADVIGIPFYVWDMAERFHHDVVEDFVAEYARGRTPNPCLRCNEKIKFAAVLDRAVALGFDAVCTGHHARLADGRLHRSPDLAKDQSYVLAVLTREQLDRALFPLGDSTKAQVRAEAAARGLAVAAKPDSHDVCFIPDGDTRGFLAGALGQAPGPIVDTGGTVVGSHDGAYGFTVGQRRGLRVGAPAADGRPRYVLDIEPVSGTVTVGPAESLDVTGILAERPVWTGCAPPPVPLDCLVQLRAHGQAHPATVIPGDDLRIALTEPARGVAPGQAAVFYDGGTVLGSATIAATS
;
A
#
# COMPACT_ATOMS: atom_id res chain seq x y z
N MET A 1 16.47 22.38 -10.45
CA MET A 1 16.03 21.17 -9.68
C MET A 1 16.45 21.36 -8.23
N THR A 2 15.66 20.84 -7.28
CA THR A 2 15.91 20.96 -5.83
C THR A 2 15.60 19.62 -5.19
N GLY A 3 16.49 19.15 -4.31
CA GLY A 3 16.28 17.94 -3.51
C GLY A 3 15.43 18.26 -2.28
N VAL A 4 14.46 17.39 -1.99
CA VAL A 4 13.59 17.51 -0.81
C VAL A 4 13.55 16.17 -0.08
N HIS A 5 13.80 16.20 1.21
CA HIS A 5 13.52 15.10 2.12
C HIS A 5 12.27 15.42 2.94
N LEU A 6 11.36 14.47 3.06
CA LEU A 6 10.13 14.62 3.85
C LEU A 6 10.38 14.10 5.26
N ALA A 7 10.31 14.96 6.27
CA ALA A 7 10.25 14.53 7.67
C ALA A 7 8.81 14.12 7.98
N LEU A 8 8.57 12.80 8.14
CA LEU A 8 7.25 12.22 8.30
C LEU A 8 6.96 11.74 9.74
N SER A 9 7.94 11.83 10.65
CA SER A 9 7.80 11.36 12.02
C SER A 9 7.59 12.51 12.99
N LEU A 10 6.58 12.40 13.85
CA LEU A 10 6.38 13.31 14.99
C LEU A 10 7.48 13.17 16.05
N ASN A 11 8.19 12.04 16.12
CA ASN A 11 9.29 11.81 17.03
C ASN A 11 10.51 11.22 16.32
N PRO A 12 11.32 12.04 15.63
CA PRO A 12 12.48 11.57 14.87
C PRO A 12 13.58 10.93 15.73
N GLN A 13 13.59 11.15 17.03
CA GLN A 13 14.56 10.54 17.96
C GLN A 13 14.22 9.12 18.37
N SER A 14 12.98 8.66 18.17
CA SER A 14 12.55 7.30 18.51
C SER A 14 13.07 6.23 17.54
N TYR A 15 13.59 6.61 16.39
CA TYR A 15 14.14 5.68 15.41
C TYR A 15 15.59 5.34 15.75
N ARG A 16 15.79 4.13 16.26
CA ARG A 16 17.13 3.58 16.52
C ARG A 16 17.92 3.44 15.21
N SER A 17 19.25 3.61 15.29
CA SER A 17 20.16 3.27 14.21
C SER A 17 19.90 1.82 13.75
N GLY A 18 19.64 1.62 12.45
CA GLY A 18 19.30 0.32 11.87
C GLY A 18 17.81 0.06 11.63
N ALA A 19 16.91 0.96 12.01
CA ALA A 19 15.50 0.89 11.63
C ALA A 19 15.36 1.07 10.10
N ARG A 20 14.57 0.20 9.45
CA ARG A 20 14.41 0.17 7.99
C ARG A 20 13.22 1.01 7.51
N GLY A 21 13.09 2.24 7.99
CA GLY A 21 12.06 3.18 7.56
C GLY A 21 12.62 4.24 6.60
N CYS A 22 11.76 4.92 5.85
CA CYS A 22 12.17 5.98 4.90
C CYS A 22 12.27 7.37 5.53
N CYS A 23 12.27 7.50 6.86
CA CYS A 23 12.12 8.78 7.58
C CYS A 23 13.13 8.97 8.71
N THR A 24 14.27 8.27 8.67
CA THR A 24 15.32 8.41 9.69
C THR A 24 16.18 9.64 9.44
N LEU A 25 16.87 10.13 10.49
CA LEU A 25 17.90 11.17 10.33
C LEU A 25 19.04 10.71 9.41
N GLU A 26 19.31 9.41 9.35
CA GLU A 26 20.29 8.82 8.43
C GLU A 26 19.83 8.93 6.98
N ASP A 27 18.54 8.67 6.69
CA ASP A 27 17.99 8.83 5.35
C ASP A 27 18.07 10.29 4.88
N ALA A 28 17.79 11.25 5.77
CA ALA A 28 17.94 12.66 5.47
C ALA A 28 19.41 13.06 5.18
N ARG A 29 20.36 12.47 5.92
CA ARG A 29 21.81 12.68 5.69
C ARG A 29 22.26 12.05 4.36
N ASP A 30 21.79 10.86 4.04
CA ASP A 30 22.08 10.19 2.77
C ASP A 30 21.53 10.99 1.59
N ALA A 31 20.30 11.49 1.70
CA ALA A 31 19.70 12.36 0.68
C ALA A 31 20.47 13.68 0.51
N ARG A 32 20.93 14.30 1.61
CA ARG A 32 21.77 15.50 1.55
C ARG A 32 23.10 15.22 0.85
N ARG A 33 23.80 14.12 1.22
CA ARG A 33 25.06 13.75 0.56
C ARG A 33 24.86 13.52 -0.95
N ALA A 34 23.76 12.86 -1.34
CA ALA A 34 23.44 12.68 -2.74
C ALA A 34 23.20 14.03 -3.44
N ALA A 35 22.46 14.95 -2.82
CA ALA A 35 22.26 16.30 -3.36
C ALA A 35 23.58 17.09 -3.51
N ASP A 36 24.48 16.99 -2.53
CA ASP A 36 25.81 17.61 -2.58
C ASP A 36 26.66 17.05 -3.73
N VAL A 37 26.64 15.72 -3.95
CA VAL A 37 27.37 15.08 -5.07
C VAL A 37 26.86 15.54 -6.42
N ILE A 38 25.53 15.71 -6.59
CA ILE A 38 24.96 16.16 -7.86
C ILE A 38 24.86 17.70 -7.98
N GLY A 39 25.24 18.43 -6.94
CA GLY A 39 25.34 19.90 -6.96
C GLY A 39 23.97 20.61 -6.98
N ILE A 40 22.97 20.10 -6.25
CA ILE A 40 21.65 20.74 -6.16
C ILE A 40 21.32 21.20 -4.74
N PRO A 41 20.54 22.30 -4.56
CA PRO A 41 19.99 22.69 -3.27
C PRO A 41 19.20 21.55 -2.62
N PHE A 42 19.27 21.44 -1.29
CA PHE A 42 18.58 20.42 -0.53
C PHE A 42 17.84 21.01 0.68
N TYR A 43 16.58 20.62 0.84
CA TYR A 43 15.74 21.04 1.95
C TYR A 43 15.09 19.84 2.63
N VAL A 44 14.79 20.03 3.92
CA VAL A 44 13.92 19.11 4.67
C VAL A 44 12.57 19.81 4.85
N TRP A 45 11.51 19.16 4.39
CA TRP A 45 10.16 19.64 4.59
C TRP A 45 9.48 18.83 5.69
N ASP A 46 9.03 19.52 6.71
CA ASP A 46 8.23 18.92 7.77
C ASP A 46 6.81 18.66 7.25
N MET A 47 6.42 17.39 7.27
CA MET A 47 5.11 16.86 6.91
C MET A 47 4.58 15.93 8.00
N ALA A 48 5.18 15.94 9.21
CA ALA A 48 4.92 14.95 10.23
C ALA A 48 3.47 14.96 10.72
N GLU A 49 2.90 16.13 11.01
CA GLU A 49 1.49 16.25 11.44
C GLU A 49 0.53 15.82 10.32
N ARG A 50 0.79 16.26 9.10
CA ARG A 50 -0.04 15.91 7.95
C ARG A 50 0.01 14.41 7.66
N PHE A 51 1.20 13.81 7.71
CA PHE A 51 1.38 12.37 7.54
C PHE A 51 0.68 11.58 8.65
N HIS A 52 0.79 12.03 9.90
CA HIS A 52 0.10 11.38 11.01
C HIS A 52 -1.41 11.38 10.79
N HIS A 53 -2.00 12.52 10.51
CA HIS A 53 -3.44 12.67 10.28
C HIS A 53 -3.93 11.88 9.05
N ASP A 54 -3.27 12.06 7.89
CA ASP A 54 -3.80 11.52 6.62
C ASP A 54 -3.42 10.05 6.35
N VAL A 55 -2.38 9.53 7.01
CA VAL A 55 -1.86 8.18 6.74
C VAL A 55 -1.92 7.29 7.97
N VAL A 56 -1.40 7.76 9.13
CA VAL A 56 -1.31 6.91 10.32
C VAL A 56 -2.68 6.73 10.96
N GLU A 57 -3.45 7.79 11.12
CA GLU A 57 -4.82 7.72 11.68
C GLU A 57 -5.77 6.95 10.74
N ASP A 58 -5.69 7.15 9.41
CA ASP A 58 -6.45 6.36 8.44
C ASP A 58 -6.11 4.86 8.56
N PHE A 59 -4.82 4.53 8.68
CA PHE A 59 -4.36 3.16 8.87
C PHE A 59 -4.95 2.53 10.14
N VAL A 60 -4.89 3.21 11.27
CA VAL A 60 -5.46 2.74 12.55
C VAL A 60 -6.99 2.60 12.45
N ALA A 61 -7.67 3.57 11.84
CA ALA A 61 -9.12 3.56 11.68
C ALA A 61 -9.61 2.42 10.79
N GLU A 62 -8.89 2.09 9.71
CA GLU A 62 -9.25 0.97 8.84
C GLU A 62 -9.09 -0.38 9.58
N TYR A 63 -8.01 -0.56 10.35
CA TYR A 63 -7.86 -1.76 11.19
C TYR A 63 -8.92 -1.87 12.29
N ALA A 64 -9.33 -0.74 12.88
CA ALA A 64 -10.44 -0.71 13.85
C ALA A 64 -11.78 -1.16 13.21
N ARG A 65 -11.91 -1.05 11.89
CA ARG A 65 -13.07 -1.55 11.10
C ARG A 65 -12.90 -2.98 10.58
N GLY A 66 -11.88 -3.71 11.03
CA GLY A 66 -11.59 -5.07 10.54
C GLY A 66 -11.00 -5.13 9.12
N ARG A 67 -10.52 -4.01 8.58
CA ARG A 67 -9.97 -3.89 7.22
C ARG A 67 -8.44 -3.89 7.26
N THR A 68 -7.82 -4.23 6.15
CA THR A 68 -6.35 -4.30 6.03
C THR A 68 -5.88 -3.29 4.97
N PRO A 69 -5.62 -2.01 5.34
CA PRO A 69 -5.22 -0.99 4.38
C PRO A 69 -3.78 -1.14 3.91
N ASN A 70 -3.46 -0.55 2.77
CA ASN A 70 -2.09 -0.34 2.35
C ASN A 70 -1.74 1.17 2.49
N PRO A 71 -0.95 1.54 3.52
CA PRO A 71 -0.68 2.96 3.82
C PRO A 71 0.16 3.66 2.73
N CYS A 72 0.87 2.91 1.87
CA CYS A 72 1.64 3.50 0.78
C CYS A 72 0.74 4.18 -0.28
N LEU A 73 -0.49 3.66 -0.51
CA LEU A 73 -1.44 4.34 -1.37
C LEU A 73 -1.83 5.70 -0.80
N ARG A 74 -2.17 5.75 0.50
CA ARG A 74 -2.52 7.01 1.17
C ARG A 74 -1.37 8.01 1.20
N CYS A 75 -0.14 7.53 1.45
CA CYS A 75 1.05 8.38 1.41
C CYS A 75 1.28 8.98 0.02
N ASN A 76 1.11 8.21 -1.05
CA ASN A 76 1.22 8.74 -2.41
C ASN A 76 0.09 9.73 -2.72
N GLU A 77 -1.17 9.37 -2.41
CA GLU A 77 -2.36 10.18 -2.66
C GLU A 77 -2.32 11.52 -1.92
N LYS A 78 -2.08 11.50 -0.59
CA LYS A 78 -2.30 12.67 0.29
C LYS A 78 -1.02 13.45 0.58
N ILE A 79 0.13 12.78 0.62
CA ILE A 79 1.39 13.42 1.01
C ILE A 79 2.22 13.76 -0.21
N LYS A 80 2.71 12.77 -0.97
CA LYS A 80 3.68 13.01 -2.03
C LYS A 80 3.11 13.77 -3.23
N PHE A 81 1.88 13.42 -3.65
CA PHE A 81 1.24 14.00 -4.84
C PHE A 81 0.03 14.88 -4.53
N ALA A 82 -0.16 15.28 -3.25
CA ALA A 82 -1.03 16.37 -2.86
C ALA A 82 -0.22 17.39 -2.06
N ALA A 83 -0.03 17.22 -0.74
CA ALA A 83 0.60 18.23 0.11
C ALA A 83 1.98 18.70 -0.38
N VAL A 84 2.84 17.77 -0.84
CA VAL A 84 4.17 18.11 -1.40
C VAL A 84 4.04 18.78 -2.75
N LEU A 85 3.13 18.30 -3.62
CA LEU A 85 2.90 18.90 -4.94
C LEU A 85 2.34 20.32 -4.81
N ASP A 86 1.34 20.53 -3.95
CA ASP A 86 0.75 21.85 -3.70
C ASP A 86 1.81 22.85 -3.22
N ARG A 87 2.66 22.42 -2.27
CA ARG A 87 3.76 23.24 -1.78
C ARG A 87 4.81 23.51 -2.85
N ALA A 88 5.13 22.53 -3.68
CA ALA A 88 6.08 22.69 -4.78
C ALA A 88 5.55 23.70 -5.80
N VAL A 89 4.28 23.60 -6.20
CA VAL A 89 3.64 24.55 -7.13
C VAL A 89 3.60 25.96 -6.55
N ALA A 90 3.24 26.11 -5.27
CA ALA A 90 3.24 27.39 -4.58
C ALA A 90 4.64 28.07 -4.52
N LEU A 91 5.71 27.26 -4.55
CA LEU A 91 7.09 27.71 -4.62
C LEU A 91 7.62 27.91 -6.06
N GLY A 92 6.76 27.74 -7.08
CA GLY A 92 7.10 27.95 -8.50
C GLY A 92 7.78 26.75 -9.18
N PHE A 93 7.67 25.54 -8.62
CA PHE A 93 8.12 24.32 -9.30
C PHE A 93 7.04 23.77 -10.22
N ASP A 94 7.42 23.15 -11.33
CA ASP A 94 6.50 22.61 -12.34
C ASP A 94 5.99 21.22 -11.96
N ALA A 95 6.83 20.41 -11.29
CA ALA A 95 6.54 19.00 -11.04
C ALA A 95 7.26 18.47 -9.79
N VAL A 96 6.79 17.32 -9.28
CA VAL A 96 7.42 16.50 -8.25
C VAL A 96 8.04 15.26 -8.91
N CYS A 97 9.35 15.10 -8.72
CA CYS A 97 10.12 13.95 -9.19
C CYS A 97 10.33 12.96 -8.05
N THR A 98 10.03 11.68 -8.28
CA THR A 98 10.23 10.63 -7.28
C THR A 98 10.90 9.39 -7.89
N GLY A 99 11.56 8.60 -7.03
CA GLY A 99 12.25 7.36 -7.42
C GLY A 99 11.33 6.15 -7.54
N HIS A 100 10.04 6.32 -7.86
CA HIS A 100 9.17 5.18 -8.07
C HIS A 100 9.54 4.41 -9.34
N HIS A 101 9.54 3.08 -9.23
CA HIS A 101 9.66 2.16 -10.36
C HIS A 101 8.28 1.99 -11.01
N ALA A 102 7.85 2.98 -11.76
CA ALA A 102 6.65 2.98 -12.58
C ALA A 102 6.90 3.93 -13.76
N ARG A 103 6.34 3.62 -14.92
CA ARG A 103 6.55 4.39 -16.13
C ARG A 103 5.41 5.38 -16.34
N LEU A 104 5.75 6.62 -16.67
CA LEU A 104 4.78 7.62 -17.12
C LEU A 104 5.06 7.94 -18.59
N ALA A 105 4.13 7.59 -19.48
CA ALA A 105 4.24 7.83 -20.92
C ALA A 105 2.88 8.27 -21.46
N ASP A 106 2.89 9.28 -22.34
CA ASP A 106 1.68 9.84 -22.98
C ASP A 106 0.59 10.25 -21.96
N GLY A 107 1.04 10.75 -20.80
CA GLY A 107 0.18 11.13 -19.68
C GLY A 107 -0.53 9.97 -19.00
N ARG A 108 -0.10 8.73 -19.21
CA ARG A 108 -0.64 7.53 -18.60
C ARG A 108 0.40 6.83 -17.73
N LEU A 109 -0.07 6.27 -16.63
CA LEU A 109 0.73 5.45 -15.73
C LEU A 109 0.81 4.01 -16.26
N HIS A 110 2.01 3.45 -16.28
CA HIS A 110 2.27 2.08 -16.73
C HIS A 110 3.09 1.31 -15.71
N ARG A 111 3.02 -0.01 -15.79
CA ARG A 111 3.92 -0.89 -15.06
C ARG A 111 5.38 -0.63 -15.41
N SER A 112 6.25 -0.85 -14.44
CA SER A 112 7.69 -0.92 -14.66
C SER A 112 8.06 -2.12 -15.54
N PRO A 113 9.10 -2.03 -16.38
CA PRO A 113 9.68 -3.20 -17.05
C PRO A 113 10.26 -4.23 -16.06
N ASP A 114 10.65 -3.81 -14.86
CA ASP A 114 11.02 -4.67 -13.74
C ASP A 114 9.78 -4.99 -12.90
N LEU A 115 9.02 -6.01 -13.30
CA LEU A 115 7.78 -6.40 -12.63
C LEU A 115 7.97 -6.77 -11.15
N ALA A 116 9.16 -7.25 -10.76
CA ALA A 116 9.46 -7.57 -9.37
C ALA A 116 9.62 -6.32 -8.49
N LYS A 117 9.82 -5.15 -9.11
CA LYS A 117 9.96 -3.85 -8.45
C LYS A 117 8.87 -2.87 -8.85
N ASP A 118 7.89 -3.31 -9.64
CA ASP A 118 6.80 -2.46 -10.10
C ASP A 118 6.04 -1.81 -8.94
N GLN A 119 5.92 -0.49 -9.00
CA GLN A 119 5.22 0.34 -8.01
C GLN A 119 4.00 1.05 -8.62
N SER A 120 3.57 0.66 -9.80
CA SER A 120 2.37 1.21 -10.43
C SER A 120 1.11 0.99 -9.57
N TYR A 121 1.06 -0.12 -8.82
CA TYR A 121 -0.03 -0.44 -7.89
C TYR A 121 -0.23 0.67 -6.85
N VAL A 122 0.83 1.13 -6.19
CA VAL A 122 0.72 2.15 -5.12
C VAL A 122 0.57 3.57 -5.67
N LEU A 123 0.72 3.76 -6.97
CA LEU A 123 0.50 5.03 -7.68
C LEU A 123 -0.86 5.09 -8.39
N ALA A 124 -1.61 4.00 -8.44
CA ALA A 124 -2.91 3.92 -9.12
C ALA A 124 -4.02 4.76 -8.47
N VAL A 125 -3.74 5.42 -7.37
CA VAL A 125 -4.60 6.39 -6.66
C VAL A 125 -4.41 7.82 -7.16
N LEU A 126 -3.47 8.07 -8.07
CA LEU A 126 -3.18 9.42 -8.56
C LEU A 126 -4.20 9.84 -9.61
N THR A 127 -4.68 11.07 -9.48
CA THR A 127 -5.54 11.70 -10.47
C THR A 127 -4.73 12.13 -11.70
N ARG A 128 -5.44 12.46 -12.79
CA ARG A 128 -4.82 13.01 -13.99
C ARG A 128 -3.99 14.26 -13.70
N GLU A 129 -4.51 15.20 -12.92
CA GLU A 129 -3.83 16.45 -12.59
C GLU A 129 -2.55 16.20 -11.78
N GLN A 130 -2.56 15.20 -10.89
CA GLN A 130 -1.36 14.80 -10.14
C GLN A 130 -0.32 14.16 -11.05
N LEU A 131 -0.74 13.31 -12.01
CA LEU A 131 0.15 12.69 -12.97
C LEU A 131 0.78 13.70 -13.95
N ASP A 132 0.04 14.69 -14.38
CA ASP A 132 0.55 15.75 -15.27
C ASP A 132 1.69 16.56 -14.65
N ARG A 133 1.85 16.49 -13.31
CA ARG A 133 2.91 17.13 -12.55
C ARG A 133 3.82 16.15 -11.81
N ALA A 134 3.79 14.87 -12.17
CA ALA A 134 4.64 13.82 -11.63
C ALA A 134 5.73 13.44 -12.63
N LEU A 135 6.92 13.09 -12.11
CA LEU A 135 8.03 12.56 -12.92
C LEU A 135 8.58 11.30 -12.26
N PHE A 136 8.70 10.23 -13.04
CA PHE A 136 9.26 8.94 -12.60
C PHE A 136 10.48 8.56 -13.46
N PRO A 137 11.64 9.18 -13.25
CA PRO A 137 12.80 9.00 -14.13
C PRO A 137 13.40 7.57 -14.08
N LEU A 138 13.02 6.76 -13.10
CA LEU A 138 13.45 5.35 -12.99
C LEU A 138 12.49 4.39 -13.71
N GLY A 139 11.42 4.92 -14.33
CA GLY A 139 10.32 4.12 -14.86
C GLY A 139 10.69 3.16 -15.98
N ASP A 140 11.70 3.48 -16.77
CA ASP A 140 12.18 2.66 -17.89
C ASP A 140 13.39 1.78 -17.53
N SER A 141 13.83 1.78 -16.25
CA SER A 141 15.04 1.11 -15.78
C SER A 141 14.73 -0.02 -14.83
N THR A 142 15.47 -1.12 -14.96
CA THR A 142 15.46 -2.17 -13.92
C THR A 142 16.18 -1.69 -12.66
N LYS A 143 15.86 -2.29 -11.51
CA LYS A 143 16.55 -1.97 -10.25
C LYS A 143 18.05 -2.19 -10.32
N ALA A 144 18.50 -3.20 -11.07
CA ALA A 144 19.92 -3.48 -11.28
C ALA A 144 20.61 -2.34 -12.06
N GLN A 145 19.98 -1.85 -13.13
CA GLN A 145 20.49 -0.71 -13.89
C GLN A 145 20.57 0.56 -13.05
N VAL A 146 19.52 0.86 -12.26
CA VAL A 146 19.51 2.02 -11.34
C VAL A 146 20.66 1.95 -10.33
N ARG A 147 20.91 0.78 -9.73
CA ARG A 147 22.02 0.59 -8.79
C ARG A 147 23.38 0.75 -9.47
N ALA A 148 23.55 0.22 -10.67
CA ALA A 148 24.78 0.36 -11.44
C ALA A 148 25.07 1.84 -11.80
N GLU A 149 24.04 2.59 -12.22
CA GLU A 149 24.15 4.01 -12.50
C GLU A 149 24.47 4.83 -11.24
N ALA A 150 23.79 4.56 -10.12
CA ALA A 150 24.07 5.21 -8.84
C ALA A 150 25.52 4.97 -8.39
N ALA A 151 26.03 3.76 -8.53
CA ALA A 151 27.43 3.43 -8.23
C ALA A 151 28.40 4.16 -9.16
N ALA A 152 28.14 4.21 -10.47
CA ALA A 152 28.96 4.90 -11.45
C ALA A 152 29.01 6.43 -11.20
N ARG A 153 27.95 6.99 -10.61
CA ARG A 153 27.87 8.40 -10.20
C ARG A 153 28.45 8.66 -8.80
N GLY A 154 29.02 7.66 -8.13
CA GLY A 154 29.61 7.81 -6.79
C GLY A 154 28.59 8.01 -5.66
N LEU A 155 27.32 7.62 -5.86
CA LEU A 155 26.29 7.75 -4.85
C LEU A 155 26.40 6.61 -3.82
N ALA A 156 26.68 6.95 -2.56
CA ALA A 156 26.86 5.97 -1.47
C ALA A 156 25.62 5.08 -1.24
N VAL A 157 24.44 5.56 -1.62
CA VAL A 157 23.17 4.83 -1.50
C VAL A 157 22.99 3.68 -2.52
N ALA A 158 23.90 3.52 -3.47
CA ALA A 158 23.82 2.49 -4.51
C ALA A 158 23.67 1.06 -3.95
N ALA A 159 24.36 0.77 -2.82
CA ALA A 159 24.32 -0.53 -2.15
C ALA A 159 23.30 -0.61 -1.01
N LYS A 160 22.52 0.46 -0.75
CA LYS A 160 21.55 0.48 0.34
C LYS A 160 20.48 -0.61 0.12
N PRO A 161 20.12 -1.40 1.16
CA PRO A 161 19.02 -2.35 1.09
C PRO A 161 17.71 -1.67 0.72
N ASP A 162 16.80 -2.44 0.08
CA ASP A 162 15.47 -1.94 -0.19
C ASP A 162 14.71 -1.70 1.13
N SER A 163 13.89 -0.64 1.16
CA SER A 163 12.98 -0.42 2.27
C SER A 163 11.95 -1.56 2.30
N HIS A 164 11.71 -2.11 3.48
CA HIS A 164 10.72 -3.14 3.72
C HIS A 164 9.70 -2.60 4.71
N ASP A 165 8.47 -3.10 4.61
CA ASP A 165 7.39 -2.89 5.56
C ASP A 165 6.84 -1.45 5.63
N VAL A 166 5.96 -1.24 6.59
CA VAL A 166 5.29 0.03 6.83
C VAL A 166 6.29 1.02 7.43
N CYS A 167 6.54 2.13 6.75
CA CYS A 167 7.64 3.05 7.07
C CYS A 167 7.56 3.69 8.48
N PHE A 168 6.38 3.77 9.08
CA PHE A 168 6.17 4.31 10.43
C PHE A 168 6.08 3.20 11.52
N ILE A 169 6.31 1.94 11.14
CA ILE A 169 6.43 0.78 12.06
C ILE A 169 7.82 0.17 11.85
N PRO A 170 8.87 0.79 12.40
CA PRO A 170 10.27 0.46 12.05
C PRO A 170 10.74 -0.91 12.52
N ASP A 171 10.08 -1.49 13.52
CA ASP A 171 10.34 -2.84 14.05
C ASP A 171 9.53 -3.92 13.34
N GLY A 172 8.58 -3.52 12.46
CA GLY A 172 7.67 -4.43 11.75
C GLY A 172 6.57 -5.03 12.62
N ASP A 173 6.48 -4.63 13.91
CA ASP A 173 5.42 -5.11 14.81
C ASP A 173 4.14 -4.31 14.64
N THR A 174 3.43 -4.56 13.54
CA THR A 174 2.13 -3.94 13.27
C THR A 174 1.11 -4.23 14.37
N ARG A 175 1.14 -5.44 14.96
CA ARG A 175 0.22 -5.80 16.05
C ARG A 175 0.48 -4.98 17.31
N GLY A 176 1.73 -4.84 17.71
CA GLY A 176 2.12 -4.02 18.87
C GLY A 176 1.80 -2.55 18.64
N PHE A 177 2.04 -2.02 17.44
CA PHE A 177 1.67 -0.65 17.06
C PHE A 177 0.16 -0.40 17.21
N LEU A 178 -0.67 -1.29 16.63
CA LEU A 178 -2.13 -1.19 16.71
C LEU A 178 -2.65 -1.39 18.15
N ALA A 179 -2.05 -2.28 18.94
CA ALA A 179 -2.38 -2.45 20.35
C ALA A 179 -2.09 -1.18 21.17
N GLY A 180 -1.01 -0.46 20.84
CA GLY A 180 -0.71 0.83 21.45
C GLY A 180 -1.73 1.92 21.11
N ALA A 181 -2.26 1.91 19.89
CA ALA A 181 -3.22 2.91 19.42
C ALA A 181 -4.68 2.58 19.81
N LEU A 182 -5.09 1.31 19.73
CA LEU A 182 -6.48 0.86 19.90
C LEU A 182 -6.76 0.24 21.29
N GLY A 183 -5.71 -0.03 22.06
CA GLY A 183 -5.83 -0.76 23.31
C GLY A 183 -6.05 -2.27 23.12
N GLN A 184 -6.27 -2.98 24.21
CA GLN A 184 -6.62 -4.39 24.19
C GLN A 184 -8.14 -4.56 24.03
N ALA A 185 -8.55 -5.39 23.09
CA ALA A 185 -9.95 -5.74 22.83
C ALA A 185 -10.06 -7.27 22.63
N PRO A 186 -10.01 -8.06 23.73
CA PRO A 186 -10.05 -9.51 23.64
C PRO A 186 -11.32 -10.01 22.97
N GLY A 187 -11.18 -11.05 22.14
CA GLY A 187 -12.30 -11.65 21.44
C GLY A 187 -12.09 -13.14 21.13
N PRO A 188 -13.16 -13.83 20.69
CA PRO A 188 -13.08 -15.24 20.33
C PRO A 188 -12.55 -15.42 18.91
N ILE A 189 -11.86 -16.55 18.70
CA ILE A 189 -11.63 -17.12 17.38
C ILE A 189 -12.58 -18.29 17.24
N VAL A 190 -13.41 -18.26 16.20
CA VAL A 190 -14.43 -19.29 15.94
C VAL A 190 -14.16 -20.01 14.62
N ASP A 191 -14.61 -21.26 14.54
CA ASP A 191 -14.67 -21.97 13.25
C ASP A 191 -15.91 -21.57 12.45
N THR A 192 -16.07 -22.13 11.24
CA THR A 192 -17.22 -21.89 10.36
C THR A 192 -18.55 -22.36 10.93
N GLY A 193 -18.56 -23.21 11.95
CA GLY A 193 -19.72 -23.65 12.71
C GLY A 193 -20.05 -22.79 13.92
N GLY A 194 -19.25 -21.73 14.19
CA GLY A 194 -19.40 -20.86 15.36
C GLY A 194 -18.78 -21.41 16.65
N THR A 195 -18.09 -22.56 16.58
CA THR A 195 -17.42 -23.14 17.76
C THR A 195 -16.17 -22.33 18.09
N VAL A 196 -16.00 -21.95 19.36
CA VAL A 196 -14.81 -21.25 19.83
C VAL A 196 -13.61 -22.20 19.80
N VAL A 197 -12.59 -21.85 19.01
CA VAL A 197 -11.36 -22.63 18.83
C VAL A 197 -10.11 -21.91 19.38
N GLY A 198 -10.26 -20.66 19.83
CA GLY A 198 -9.19 -19.87 20.40
C GLY A 198 -9.65 -18.50 20.86
N SER A 199 -8.70 -17.67 21.27
CA SER A 199 -8.94 -16.27 21.65
C SER A 199 -7.77 -15.39 21.24
N HIS A 200 -8.00 -14.08 21.21
CA HIS A 200 -7.01 -13.08 20.86
C HIS A 200 -7.16 -11.81 21.72
N ASP A 201 -6.15 -10.95 21.70
CA ASP A 201 -6.10 -9.70 22.45
C ASP A 201 -6.63 -8.48 21.67
N GLY A 202 -6.94 -8.67 20.36
CA GLY A 202 -7.50 -7.65 19.46
C GLY A 202 -7.67 -8.18 18.04
N ALA A 203 -8.89 -8.04 17.47
CA ALA A 203 -9.22 -8.48 16.11
C ALA A 203 -8.40 -7.74 15.04
N TYR A 204 -7.96 -6.50 15.33
CA TYR A 204 -7.05 -5.72 14.50
C TYR A 204 -5.69 -6.40 14.23
N GLY A 205 -5.32 -7.40 15.00
CA GLY A 205 -4.10 -8.19 14.79
C GLY A 205 -4.21 -9.27 13.71
N PHE A 206 -5.35 -9.32 12.98
CA PHE A 206 -5.62 -10.32 11.96
C PHE A 206 -5.89 -9.67 10.60
N THR A 207 -5.70 -10.48 9.55
CA THR A 207 -5.98 -10.12 8.15
C THR A 207 -6.64 -11.30 7.46
N VAL A 208 -7.64 -11.06 6.63
CA VAL A 208 -8.26 -12.11 5.81
C VAL A 208 -7.21 -12.81 4.95
N GLY A 209 -7.20 -14.15 4.97
CA GLY A 209 -6.20 -14.99 4.35
C GLY A 209 -4.96 -15.30 5.23
N GLN A 210 -4.86 -14.74 6.43
CA GLN A 210 -3.77 -15.02 7.35
C GLN A 210 -3.82 -16.49 7.81
N ARG A 211 -2.67 -17.17 7.75
CA ARG A 211 -2.50 -18.57 8.18
C ARG A 211 -1.71 -18.71 9.48
N ARG A 212 -0.71 -17.86 9.69
CA ARG A 212 0.23 -17.97 10.84
C ARG A 212 -0.21 -17.06 11.99
N GLY A 213 0.15 -17.47 13.22
CA GLY A 213 -0.10 -16.67 14.41
C GLY A 213 -1.57 -16.61 14.85
N LEU A 214 -2.39 -17.60 14.45
CA LEU A 214 -3.81 -17.65 14.79
C LEU A 214 -4.08 -18.00 16.26
N ARG A 215 -3.09 -18.56 17.00
CA ARG A 215 -3.23 -19.00 18.41
C ARG A 215 -4.44 -19.94 18.63
N VAL A 216 -4.73 -20.79 17.66
CA VAL A 216 -5.79 -21.82 17.76
C VAL A 216 -5.25 -22.93 18.67
N GLY A 217 -6.00 -23.26 19.72
CA GLY A 217 -5.54 -24.18 20.78
C GLY A 217 -5.51 -25.66 20.41
N ALA A 218 -6.21 -26.06 19.32
CA ALA A 218 -6.22 -27.44 18.85
C ALA A 218 -6.12 -27.50 17.32
N PRO A 219 -5.44 -28.53 16.77
CA PRO A 219 -5.51 -28.78 15.33
C PRO A 219 -6.97 -29.00 14.90
N ALA A 220 -7.27 -28.58 13.69
CA ALA A 220 -8.57 -28.85 13.11
C ALA A 220 -8.82 -30.39 12.98
N ALA A 221 -10.04 -30.83 13.15
CA ALA A 221 -10.42 -32.26 13.12
C ALA A 221 -9.99 -32.95 11.80
N ASP A 222 -9.91 -32.20 10.70
CA ASP A 222 -9.47 -32.67 9.38
C ASP A 222 -7.96 -32.59 9.15
N GLY A 223 -7.18 -32.13 10.16
CA GLY A 223 -5.74 -31.94 10.07
C GLY A 223 -5.26 -30.84 9.11
N ARG A 224 -6.17 -30.09 8.47
CA ARG A 224 -5.82 -29.06 7.49
C ARG A 224 -5.52 -27.71 8.14
N PRO A 225 -4.67 -26.88 7.53
CA PRO A 225 -4.43 -25.51 7.99
C PRO A 225 -5.73 -24.69 8.02
N ARG A 226 -5.82 -23.80 8.99
CA ARG A 226 -6.87 -22.78 9.05
C ARG A 226 -6.34 -21.42 8.64
N TYR A 227 -7.25 -20.63 8.08
CA TYR A 227 -7.04 -19.28 7.58
C TYR A 227 -8.08 -18.35 8.17
N VAL A 228 -7.75 -17.10 8.39
CA VAL A 228 -8.74 -16.07 8.72
C VAL A 228 -9.66 -15.88 7.52
N LEU A 229 -10.95 -16.12 7.71
CA LEU A 229 -11.98 -15.95 6.68
C LEU A 229 -12.68 -14.61 6.80
N ASP A 230 -12.94 -14.18 8.05
CA ASP A 230 -13.69 -12.97 8.34
C ASP A 230 -13.26 -12.36 9.67
N ILE A 231 -13.44 -11.05 9.79
CA ILE A 231 -13.14 -10.24 10.99
C ILE A 231 -14.35 -9.35 11.24
N GLU A 232 -15.09 -9.64 12.33
CA GLU A 232 -16.21 -8.80 12.76
C GLU A 232 -15.71 -7.80 13.82
N PRO A 233 -15.55 -6.52 13.47
CA PRO A 233 -14.89 -5.55 14.34
C PRO A 233 -15.69 -5.17 15.57
N VAL A 234 -17.04 -5.25 15.53
CA VAL A 234 -17.92 -4.86 16.64
C VAL A 234 -17.89 -5.89 17.74
N SER A 235 -18.06 -7.17 17.41
CA SER A 235 -17.99 -8.27 18.38
C SER A 235 -16.55 -8.69 18.71
N GLY A 236 -15.58 -8.26 17.91
CA GLY A 236 -14.21 -8.75 17.97
C GLY A 236 -14.05 -10.20 17.54
N THR A 237 -15.02 -10.78 16.84
CA THR A 237 -14.97 -12.19 16.44
C THR A 237 -14.09 -12.36 15.20
N VAL A 238 -13.17 -13.32 15.25
CA VAL A 238 -12.35 -13.73 14.12
C VAL A 238 -12.79 -15.13 13.69
N THR A 239 -13.29 -15.26 12.45
CA THR A 239 -13.71 -16.55 11.89
C THR A 239 -12.56 -17.20 11.14
N VAL A 240 -12.29 -18.46 11.43
CA VAL A 240 -11.25 -19.25 10.74
C VAL A 240 -11.83 -20.48 10.06
N GLY A 241 -11.25 -20.87 8.93
CA GLY A 241 -11.71 -22.02 8.16
C GLY A 241 -10.69 -22.52 7.14
N PRO A 242 -11.09 -23.47 6.29
CA PRO A 242 -10.22 -24.04 5.26
C PRO A 242 -9.93 -23.02 4.14
N ALA A 243 -8.87 -23.27 3.36
CA ALA A 243 -8.40 -22.35 2.33
C ALA A 243 -9.44 -22.09 1.22
N GLU A 244 -10.23 -23.11 0.92
CA GLU A 244 -11.27 -23.06 -0.14
C GLU A 244 -12.37 -22.03 0.16
N SER A 245 -12.60 -21.75 1.45
CA SER A 245 -13.57 -20.71 1.89
C SER A 245 -13.07 -19.28 1.68
N LEU A 246 -11.82 -19.09 1.21
CA LEU A 246 -11.27 -17.80 0.84
C LEU A 246 -11.43 -17.47 -0.65
N ASP A 247 -11.93 -18.40 -1.46
CA ASP A 247 -12.11 -18.22 -2.89
C ASP A 247 -13.32 -17.32 -3.14
N VAL A 248 -13.10 -16.19 -3.81
CA VAL A 248 -14.13 -15.19 -4.12
C VAL A 248 -14.15 -14.89 -5.62
N THR A 249 -15.35 -14.63 -6.16
CA THR A 249 -15.54 -14.27 -7.57
C THR A 249 -16.11 -12.86 -7.74
N GLY A 250 -16.67 -12.29 -6.68
CA GLY A 250 -17.27 -10.96 -6.67
C GLY A 250 -16.56 -10.05 -5.67
N ILE A 251 -16.37 -8.78 -6.04
CA ILE A 251 -15.81 -7.75 -5.18
C ILE A 251 -16.70 -6.52 -5.29
N LEU A 252 -17.10 -5.99 -4.14
CA LEU A 252 -17.65 -4.65 -4.01
C LEU A 252 -16.53 -3.69 -3.68
N ALA A 253 -16.41 -2.60 -4.43
CA ALA A 253 -15.35 -1.63 -4.24
C ALA A 253 -15.90 -0.20 -4.12
N GLU A 254 -15.20 0.62 -3.39
CA GLU A 254 -15.55 2.01 -3.09
C GLU A 254 -14.41 2.97 -3.45
N ARG A 255 -14.71 4.26 -3.49
CA ARG A 255 -13.71 5.31 -3.75
C ARG A 255 -12.91 5.08 -5.05
N PRO A 256 -13.57 4.91 -6.21
CA PRO A 256 -12.86 4.70 -7.47
C PRO A 256 -12.06 5.94 -7.87
N VAL A 257 -10.85 5.72 -8.37
CA VAL A 257 -9.99 6.74 -8.99
C VAL A 257 -9.64 6.26 -10.39
N TRP A 258 -9.89 7.09 -11.41
CA TRP A 258 -9.57 6.79 -12.79
C TRP A 258 -8.33 7.58 -13.20
N THR A 259 -7.24 6.84 -13.46
CA THR A 259 -5.90 7.36 -13.67
C THR A 259 -5.73 7.81 -15.13
N GLY A 260 -5.93 9.09 -15.38
CA GLY A 260 -5.74 9.66 -16.73
C GLY A 260 -6.84 9.36 -17.76
N CYS A 261 -7.99 8.82 -17.32
CA CYS A 261 -9.16 8.59 -18.16
C CYS A 261 -10.46 8.93 -17.41
N ALA A 262 -11.55 9.10 -18.14
CA ALA A 262 -12.87 9.19 -17.56
C ALA A 262 -13.34 7.81 -17.06
N PRO A 263 -14.26 7.76 -16.06
CA PRO A 263 -14.94 6.52 -15.71
C PRO A 263 -15.57 5.86 -16.94
N PRO A 264 -15.43 4.54 -17.11
CA PRO A 264 -16.07 3.87 -18.25
C PRO A 264 -17.60 3.94 -18.09
N PRO A 265 -18.34 4.25 -19.17
CA PRO A 265 -19.81 4.31 -19.13
C PRO A 265 -20.49 2.94 -19.18
N VAL A 266 -19.72 1.89 -19.45
CA VAL A 266 -20.15 0.50 -19.63
C VAL A 266 -19.19 -0.44 -18.90
N PRO A 267 -19.56 -1.71 -18.65
CA PRO A 267 -18.64 -2.70 -18.11
C PRO A 267 -17.35 -2.79 -18.90
N LEU A 268 -16.24 -2.87 -18.18
CA LEU A 268 -14.88 -2.86 -18.72
C LEU A 268 -14.16 -4.16 -18.39
N ASP A 269 -13.81 -4.93 -19.43
CA ASP A 269 -12.94 -6.10 -19.26
C ASP A 269 -11.49 -5.65 -19.13
N CYS A 270 -10.83 -6.09 -18.07
CA CYS A 270 -9.47 -5.69 -17.75
C CYS A 270 -8.77 -6.72 -16.84
N LEU A 271 -7.53 -6.46 -16.51
CA LEU A 271 -6.82 -7.20 -15.47
C LEU A 271 -6.93 -6.45 -14.14
N VAL A 272 -7.24 -7.15 -13.05
CA VAL A 272 -7.39 -6.56 -11.72
C VAL A 272 -6.35 -7.15 -10.76
N GLN A 273 -5.50 -6.30 -10.18
CA GLN A 273 -4.55 -6.69 -9.14
C GLN A 273 -5.09 -6.29 -7.77
N LEU A 274 -5.17 -7.27 -6.86
CA LEU A 274 -5.89 -7.16 -5.58
C LEU A 274 -4.98 -6.96 -4.36
N ARG A 275 -3.66 -6.94 -4.57
CA ARG A 275 -2.64 -6.67 -3.55
C ARG A 275 -1.33 -6.28 -4.20
N ALA A 276 -0.49 -5.53 -3.50
CA ALA A 276 0.75 -4.94 -4.04
C ALA A 276 1.71 -5.94 -4.70
N HIS A 277 1.83 -7.15 -4.16
CA HIS A 277 2.69 -8.23 -4.69
C HIS A 277 1.87 -9.44 -5.18
N GLY A 278 0.63 -9.18 -5.66
CA GLY A 278 -0.26 -10.20 -6.21
C GLY A 278 -0.16 -10.30 -7.73
N GLN A 279 -0.65 -11.40 -8.26
CA GLN A 279 -0.94 -11.53 -9.69
C GLN A 279 -2.17 -10.69 -10.05
N ALA A 280 -2.26 -10.28 -11.30
CA ALA A 280 -3.47 -9.68 -11.84
C ALA A 280 -4.40 -10.78 -12.37
N HIS A 281 -5.70 -10.61 -12.13
CA HIS A 281 -6.75 -11.55 -12.49
C HIS A 281 -7.61 -10.97 -13.60
N PRO A 282 -8.00 -11.72 -14.64
CA PRO A 282 -9.00 -11.29 -15.60
C PRO A 282 -10.33 -11.01 -14.90
N ALA A 283 -10.93 -9.86 -15.19
CA ALA A 283 -12.17 -9.44 -14.54
C ALA A 283 -12.93 -8.43 -15.40
N THR A 284 -14.22 -8.30 -15.11
CA THR A 284 -15.08 -7.23 -15.61
C THR A 284 -15.37 -6.25 -14.50
N VAL A 285 -14.98 -4.99 -14.69
CA VAL A 285 -15.30 -3.87 -13.79
C VAL A 285 -16.64 -3.27 -14.24
N ILE A 286 -17.62 -3.28 -13.37
CA ILE A 286 -18.99 -2.82 -13.63
C ILE A 286 -19.19 -1.51 -12.86
N PRO A 287 -19.23 -0.36 -13.58
CA PRO A 287 -19.50 0.93 -12.96
C PRO A 287 -20.95 1.04 -12.50
N GLY A 288 -21.21 1.84 -11.47
CA GLY A 288 -22.52 2.05 -10.87
C GLY A 288 -22.37 2.89 -9.61
N ASP A 289 -23.47 3.03 -8.85
CA ASP A 289 -23.45 3.68 -7.53
C ASP A 289 -22.43 2.98 -6.62
N ASP A 290 -22.39 1.64 -6.71
CA ASP A 290 -21.33 0.79 -6.17
C ASP A 290 -20.51 0.20 -7.32
N LEU A 291 -19.20 0.33 -7.28
CA LEU A 291 -18.32 -0.31 -8.24
C LEU A 291 -18.22 -1.80 -7.93
N ARG A 292 -18.61 -2.64 -8.90
CA ARG A 292 -18.52 -4.10 -8.77
C ARG A 292 -17.44 -4.66 -9.68
N ILE A 293 -16.75 -5.70 -9.21
CA ILE A 293 -15.72 -6.40 -9.98
C ILE A 293 -16.09 -7.86 -9.99
N ALA A 294 -16.35 -8.40 -11.17
CA ALA A 294 -16.60 -9.82 -11.40
C ALA A 294 -15.31 -10.47 -11.91
N LEU A 295 -14.73 -11.36 -11.11
CA LEU A 295 -13.52 -12.10 -11.49
C LEU A 295 -13.89 -13.26 -12.40
N THR A 296 -13.13 -13.51 -13.45
CA THR A 296 -13.34 -14.64 -14.38
C THR A 296 -13.01 -15.97 -13.69
N GLU A 297 -12.02 -15.96 -12.79
CA GLU A 297 -11.62 -17.12 -11.98
C GLU A 297 -11.55 -16.68 -10.51
N PRO A 298 -11.84 -17.59 -9.56
CA PRO A 298 -11.77 -17.26 -8.15
C PRO A 298 -10.38 -16.75 -7.72
N ALA A 299 -10.36 -15.66 -6.95
CA ALA A 299 -9.16 -15.18 -6.28
C ALA A 299 -9.21 -15.54 -4.79
N ARG A 300 -8.06 -15.89 -4.22
CA ARG A 300 -7.98 -16.35 -2.85
C ARG A 300 -7.38 -15.31 -1.90
N GLY A 301 -8.05 -15.11 -0.76
CA GLY A 301 -7.52 -14.27 0.32
C GLY A 301 -7.53 -12.79 -0.04
N VAL A 302 -8.62 -12.34 -0.64
CA VAL A 302 -8.88 -10.93 -0.94
C VAL A 302 -9.35 -10.24 0.33
N ALA A 303 -8.58 -9.25 0.80
CA ALA A 303 -8.85 -8.57 2.07
C ALA A 303 -9.53 -7.21 1.83
N PRO A 304 -10.64 -6.90 2.51
CA PRO A 304 -11.19 -5.55 2.55
C PRO A 304 -10.14 -4.52 3.04
N GLY A 305 -10.18 -3.32 2.48
CA GLY A 305 -9.20 -2.25 2.74
C GLY A 305 -8.00 -2.24 1.80
N GLN A 306 -7.71 -3.34 1.08
CA GLN A 306 -6.73 -3.33 -0.01
C GLN A 306 -7.30 -2.59 -1.24
N ALA A 307 -6.42 -2.21 -2.17
CA ALA A 307 -6.86 -1.67 -3.45
C ALA A 307 -7.07 -2.79 -4.49
N ALA A 308 -8.09 -2.62 -5.31
CA ALA A 308 -8.21 -3.28 -6.60
C ALA A 308 -7.69 -2.30 -7.66
N VAL A 309 -6.60 -2.64 -8.34
CA VAL A 309 -5.99 -1.79 -9.37
C VAL A 309 -6.26 -2.39 -10.75
N PHE A 310 -6.77 -1.57 -11.66
CA PHE A 310 -7.25 -1.95 -12.99
C PHE A 310 -6.16 -1.70 -14.03
N TYR A 311 -5.92 -2.68 -14.90
CA TYR A 311 -4.91 -2.61 -15.94
C TYR A 311 -5.46 -3.02 -17.31
N ASP A 312 -5.08 -2.27 -18.34
CA ASP A 312 -5.15 -2.71 -19.74
C ASP A 312 -3.72 -3.03 -20.19
N GLY A 313 -3.40 -4.32 -20.31
CA GLY A 313 -2.03 -4.76 -20.49
C GLY A 313 -1.12 -4.24 -19.38
N GLY A 314 -0.19 -3.35 -19.72
CA GLY A 314 0.70 -2.68 -18.77
C GLY A 314 0.22 -1.31 -18.29
N THR A 315 -0.86 -0.79 -18.85
CA THR A 315 -1.38 0.56 -18.53
C THR A 315 -2.31 0.52 -17.33
N VAL A 316 -2.11 1.40 -16.37
CA VAL A 316 -3.03 1.58 -15.24
C VAL A 316 -4.24 2.38 -15.70
N LEU A 317 -5.42 1.83 -15.53
CA LEU A 317 -6.70 2.49 -15.82
C LEU A 317 -7.24 3.22 -14.60
N GLY A 318 -7.02 2.67 -13.42
CA GLY A 318 -7.49 3.23 -12.16
C GLY A 318 -7.40 2.24 -11.01
N SER A 319 -8.01 2.61 -9.91
CA SER A 319 -8.12 1.77 -8.73
C SER A 319 -9.41 2.05 -7.95
N ALA A 320 -9.77 1.13 -7.06
CA ALA A 320 -10.79 1.34 -6.05
C ALA A 320 -10.42 0.60 -4.77
N THR A 321 -10.98 1.00 -3.62
CA THR A 321 -10.76 0.28 -2.36
C THR A 321 -11.73 -0.89 -2.26
N ILE A 322 -11.25 -2.08 -1.94
CA ILE A 322 -12.06 -3.28 -1.72
C ILE A 322 -12.87 -3.06 -0.43
N ALA A 323 -14.20 -3.05 -0.55
CA ALA A 323 -15.11 -2.89 0.57
C ALA A 323 -15.59 -4.23 1.12
N ALA A 324 -15.98 -5.16 0.22
CA ALA A 324 -16.46 -6.50 0.56
C ALA A 324 -16.18 -7.48 -0.58
N THR A 325 -16.30 -8.77 -0.29
CA THR A 325 -16.08 -9.88 -1.24
C THR A 325 -17.23 -10.88 -1.17
N SER A 326 -17.48 -11.60 -2.28
CA SER A 326 -18.52 -12.63 -2.39
C SER A 326 -18.09 -13.78 -3.30
#